data_e1c0c32e630e1488e0715d3263ee5060
#
_entry.id   e1c0c32e630e1488e0715d3263ee5060
#
_cell.length_a   1.000
_cell.length_b   1.000
_cell.length_c   1.000
_cell.angle_alpha   90.00
_cell.angle_beta   90.00
_cell.angle_gamma   90.00
#
_symmetry.space_group_name_H-M   'P 1'
#
loop_
_entity.id
_entity.type
_entity.pdbx_description
1 polymer ?
#
loop_
_entity_poly.entity_id
_entity_poly.type
_entity_poly.pdbx_seq_one_letter_code
_entity_poly.pdbx_strand_id
1 'polypeptide(L)'
;MAIEYTLLDYLITNMLVPCYMEEPEEPGERYVIIEKTGSSKENFINTATFAIQSYGGTMEQAIDLNEAVKAVMDEFWKHHAVYSCKLNSDYNFTDTETKRYRYQAVYVITY
;
A
#
# COMPACT_ATOMS: atom_id res chain seq x y z
N MET A 1 -9.66 -7.10 14.82
CA MET A 1 -9.80 -6.29 13.59
C MET A 1 -8.94 -6.87 12.49
N ALA A 2 -9.46 -6.92 11.27
CA ALA A 2 -8.68 -7.40 10.14
C ALA A 2 -7.49 -6.48 9.88
N ILE A 3 -6.36 -7.06 9.49
CA ILE A 3 -5.13 -6.30 9.24
C ILE A 3 -5.32 -5.26 8.12
N GLU A 4 -6.23 -5.51 7.18
CA GLU A 4 -6.55 -4.54 6.12
C GLU A 4 -7.00 -3.21 6.71
N TYR A 5 -7.84 -3.23 7.72
CA TYR A 5 -8.33 -1.99 8.35
C TYR A 5 -7.24 -1.29 9.13
N THR A 6 -6.40 -2.06 9.80
CA THR A 6 -5.25 -1.49 10.54
C THR A 6 -4.31 -0.76 9.59
N LEU A 7 -3.98 -1.39 8.45
CA LEU A 7 -3.12 -0.77 7.46
C LEU A 7 -3.77 0.45 6.82
N LEU A 8 -5.05 0.33 6.45
CA LEU A 8 -5.77 1.44 5.83
C LEU A 8 -5.83 2.66 6.75
N ASP A 9 -6.19 2.46 8.01
CA ASP A 9 -6.24 3.54 9.00
C ASP A 9 -4.88 4.21 9.17
N TYR A 10 -3.82 3.40 9.21
CA TYR A 10 -2.46 3.91 9.33
C TYR A 10 -2.09 4.79 8.12
N LEU A 11 -2.40 4.34 6.92
CA LEU A 11 -2.11 5.11 5.71
C LEU A 11 -2.95 6.38 5.61
N ILE A 12 -4.24 6.30 5.94
CA ILE A 12 -5.11 7.48 5.95
C ILE A 12 -4.55 8.55 6.91
N THR A 13 -4.07 8.13 8.07
CA THR A 13 -3.54 9.04 9.08
C THR A 13 -2.22 9.69 8.63
N ASN A 14 -1.38 8.96 7.89
CA ASN A 14 -0.01 9.39 7.61
C ASN A 14 0.25 9.84 6.18
N MET A 15 -0.70 9.65 5.26
CA MET A 15 -0.56 10.08 3.87
C MET A 15 -1.33 11.37 3.63
N LEU A 16 -0.85 12.18 2.68
CA LEU A 16 -1.51 13.43 2.28
C LEU A 16 -2.52 13.25 1.16
N VAL A 17 -2.62 12.03 0.61
CA VAL A 17 -3.54 11.71 -0.48
C VAL A 17 -4.55 10.68 0.01
N PRO A 18 -5.73 10.57 -0.65
CA PRO A 18 -6.71 9.56 -0.28
C PRO A 18 -6.17 8.13 -0.42
N CYS A 19 -6.56 7.26 0.51
CA CYS A 19 -6.20 5.84 0.51
C CYS A 19 -7.47 5.00 0.58
N TYR A 20 -7.54 3.96 -0.25
CA TYR A 20 -8.74 3.14 -0.40
C TYR A 20 -8.37 1.65 -0.43
N MET A 21 -9.36 0.79 -0.16
CA MET A 21 -9.25 -0.66 -0.37
C MET A 21 -9.77 -1.08 -1.74
N GLU A 22 -10.55 -0.23 -2.38
CA GLU A 22 -11.03 -0.43 -3.75
C GLU A 22 -11.16 0.91 -4.43
N GLU A 23 -11.12 0.92 -5.76
CA GLU A 23 -11.16 2.17 -6.51
C GLU A 23 -12.54 2.80 -6.44
N PRO A 24 -12.66 4.06 -5.96
CA PRO A 24 -13.95 4.76 -5.96
C PRO A 24 -14.31 5.24 -7.38
N GLU A 25 -15.56 5.68 -7.57
CA GLU A 25 -16.02 6.17 -8.86
C GLU A 25 -15.20 7.36 -9.36
N GLU A 26 -14.86 8.29 -8.45
CA GLU A 26 -14.10 9.49 -8.77
C GLU A 26 -12.87 9.57 -7.88
N PRO A 27 -11.81 8.79 -8.19
CA PRO A 27 -10.66 8.67 -7.29
C PRO A 27 -9.77 9.91 -7.25
N GLY A 28 -9.91 10.83 -8.22
CA GLY A 28 -9.00 11.95 -8.36
C GLY A 28 -7.72 11.57 -9.09
N GLU A 29 -6.74 12.48 -9.08
CA GLU A 29 -5.51 12.31 -9.82
C GLU A 29 -4.48 11.46 -9.07
N ARG A 30 -4.33 11.72 -7.75
CA ARG A 30 -3.36 11.01 -6.92
C ARG A 30 -4.07 10.32 -5.76
N TYR A 31 -3.85 9.03 -5.63
CA TYR A 31 -4.46 8.22 -4.58
C TYR A 31 -3.71 6.90 -4.41
N VAL A 32 -3.99 6.23 -3.30
CA VAL A 32 -3.37 4.95 -2.96
C VAL A 32 -4.46 3.91 -2.80
N ILE A 33 -4.22 2.72 -3.36
CA ILE A 33 -5.10 1.56 -3.15
C ILE A 33 -4.28 0.44 -2.52
N ILE A 34 -4.81 -0.16 -1.46
CA ILE A 34 -4.20 -1.34 -0.85
C ILE A 34 -4.98 -2.59 -1.23
N GLU A 35 -4.25 -3.66 -1.46
CA GLU A 35 -4.83 -4.96 -1.79
C GLU A 35 -4.06 -6.06 -1.07
N LYS A 36 -4.78 -6.85 -0.27
CA LYS A 36 -4.16 -8.03 0.32
C LYS A 36 -4.14 -9.15 -0.72
N THR A 37 -2.95 -9.54 -1.15
CA THR A 37 -2.78 -10.54 -2.20
C THR A 37 -2.63 -11.95 -1.65
N GLY A 38 -2.38 -12.10 -0.37
CA GLY A 38 -2.29 -13.41 0.26
C GLY A 38 -2.11 -13.30 1.76
N SER A 39 -2.32 -14.40 2.45
CA SER A 39 -2.09 -14.48 3.89
C SER A 39 -1.85 -15.93 4.29
N SER A 40 -1.17 -16.11 5.41
CA SER A 40 -0.92 -17.42 5.98
C SER A 40 -0.86 -17.32 7.50
N LYS A 41 -1.00 -18.47 8.14
CA LYS A 41 -0.83 -18.57 9.59
C LYS A 41 -0.05 -19.83 9.88
N GLU A 42 1.04 -19.68 10.62
CA GLU A 42 1.90 -20.80 11.00
C GLU A 42 2.37 -20.57 12.44
N ASN A 43 2.20 -21.59 13.27
CA ASN A 43 2.58 -21.52 14.71
C ASN A 43 1.98 -20.29 15.40
N PHE A 44 0.69 -19.98 15.11
CA PHE A 44 -0.02 -18.82 15.67
C PHE A 44 0.50 -17.47 15.19
N ILE A 45 1.41 -17.45 14.21
CA ILE A 45 1.92 -16.23 13.60
C ILE A 45 1.19 -15.96 12.29
N ASN A 46 0.55 -14.80 12.21
CA ASN A 46 -0.16 -14.38 11.00
C ASN A 46 0.76 -13.56 10.10
N THR A 47 0.73 -13.87 8.81
CA THR A 47 1.49 -13.14 7.80
C THR A 47 0.55 -12.77 6.65
N ALA A 48 0.61 -11.53 6.22
CA ALA A 48 -0.16 -11.06 5.08
C ALA A 48 0.75 -10.33 4.10
N THR A 49 0.47 -10.50 2.81
CA THR A 49 1.17 -9.79 1.74
C THR A 49 0.21 -8.75 1.18
N PHE A 50 0.69 -7.52 1.09
CA PHE A 50 -0.08 -6.39 0.57
C PHE A 50 0.61 -5.79 -0.63
N ALA A 51 -0.16 -5.52 -1.67
CA ALA A 51 0.24 -4.66 -2.77
C ALA A 51 -0.32 -3.26 -2.48
N ILE A 52 0.55 -2.26 -2.43
CA ILE A 52 0.16 -0.88 -2.22
C ILE A 52 0.42 -0.14 -3.51
N GLN A 53 -0.65 0.29 -4.17
CA GLN A 53 -0.61 0.89 -5.48
C GLN A 53 -0.71 2.41 -5.35
N SER A 54 0.27 3.11 -5.93
CA SER A 54 0.35 4.57 -5.91
C SER A 54 0.03 5.10 -7.29
N TYR A 55 -1.09 5.80 -7.42
CA TYR A 55 -1.57 6.34 -8.70
C TYR A 55 -1.21 7.82 -8.81
N GLY A 56 -0.84 8.24 -10.02
CA GLY A 56 -0.57 9.64 -10.32
C GLY A 56 -1.10 10.01 -11.69
N GLY A 57 -1.23 11.30 -11.94
CA GLY A 57 -1.60 11.82 -13.27
C GLY A 57 -0.45 11.79 -14.25
N THR A 58 0.79 11.66 -13.75
CA THR A 58 2.01 11.48 -14.51
C THR A 58 2.86 10.40 -13.89
N MET A 59 3.83 9.90 -14.65
CA MET A 59 4.78 8.91 -14.13
C MET A 59 5.55 9.48 -12.92
N GLU A 60 5.99 10.74 -13.03
CA GLU A 60 6.70 11.39 -11.94
C GLU A 60 5.88 11.44 -10.66
N GLN A 61 4.59 11.78 -10.77
CA GLN A 61 3.69 11.79 -9.60
C GLN A 61 3.52 10.40 -9.00
N ALA A 62 3.42 9.37 -9.83
CA ALA A 62 3.31 7.98 -9.34
C ALA A 62 4.57 7.54 -8.62
N ILE A 63 5.75 7.89 -9.15
CA ILE A 63 7.04 7.59 -8.53
C ILE A 63 7.14 8.30 -7.18
N ASP A 64 6.85 9.60 -7.13
CA ASP A 64 6.96 10.38 -5.91
C ASP A 64 6.00 9.88 -4.84
N LEU A 65 4.78 9.51 -5.23
CA LEU A 65 3.82 8.97 -4.29
C LEU A 65 4.27 7.60 -3.77
N ASN A 66 4.84 6.75 -4.63
CA ASN A 66 5.38 5.46 -4.19
C ASN A 66 6.50 5.64 -3.17
N GLU A 67 7.39 6.62 -3.37
CA GLU A 67 8.45 6.91 -2.41
C GLU A 67 7.86 7.40 -1.07
N ALA A 68 6.81 8.23 -1.12
CA ALA A 68 6.13 8.68 0.09
C ALA A 68 5.49 7.51 0.83
N VAL A 69 4.86 6.58 0.12
CA VAL A 69 4.29 5.36 0.71
C VAL A 69 5.39 4.55 1.39
N LYS A 70 6.52 4.35 0.72
CA LYS A 70 7.62 3.58 1.30
C LYS A 70 8.15 4.22 2.57
N ALA A 71 8.28 5.55 2.60
CA ALA A 71 8.71 6.26 3.80
C ALA A 71 7.75 6.07 4.97
N VAL A 72 6.44 6.14 4.70
CA VAL A 72 5.41 5.92 5.72
C VAL A 72 5.42 4.46 6.19
N MET A 73 5.56 3.51 5.26
CA MET A 73 5.58 2.08 5.61
C MET A 73 6.82 1.68 6.40
N ASP A 74 7.94 2.39 6.27
CA ASP A 74 9.15 2.13 7.04
C ASP A 74 8.92 2.27 8.56
N GLU A 75 7.87 2.99 8.96
CA GLU A 75 7.54 3.20 10.37
C GLU A 75 6.37 2.32 10.85
N PHE A 76 5.76 1.54 9.97
CA PHE A 76 4.56 0.75 10.31
C PHE A 76 4.85 -0.33 11.36
N TRP A 77 6.06 -0.83 11.43
CA TRP A 77 6.46 -1.81 12.44
C TRP A 77 6.30 -1.31 13.88
N LYS A 78 6.22 0.02 14.06
CA LYS A 78 6.00 0.64 15.39
C LYS A 78 4.56 0.51 15.88
N HIS A 79 3.64 0.15 14.99
CA HIS A 79 2.24 -0.01 15.35
C HIS A 79 2.09 -1.22 16.29
N HIS A 80 1.32 -1.06 17.37
CA HIS A 80 1.17 -2.10 18.40
C HIS A 80 0.60 -3.42 17.87
N ALA A 81 -0.14 -3.39 16.76
CA ALA A 81 -0.75 -4.58 16.16
C ALA A 81 0.17 -5.30 15.18
N VAL A 82 1.41 -4.80 14.97
CA VAL A 82 2.32 -5.29 13.94
C VAL A 82 3.62 -5.77 14.58
N TYR A 83 4.06 -6.98 14.24
CA TYR A 83 5.36 -7.49 14.67
C TYR A 83 6.47 -7.11 13.70
N SER A 84 6.21 -7.18 12.41
CA SER A 84 7.18 -6.76 11.39
C SER A 84 6.49 -6.33 10.11
N CYS A 85 7.19 -5.48 9.36
CA CYS A 85 6.72 -5.02 8.06
C CYS A 85 7.94 -4.89 7.16
N LYS A 86 7.99 -5.66 6.09
CA LYS A 86 9.15 -5.72 5.20
C LYS A 86 8.75 -5.47 3.76
N LEU A 87 9.45 -4.56 3.10
CA LEU A 87 9.32 -4.36 1.67
C LEU A 87 9.86 -5.60 0.95
N ASN A 88 9.04 -6.23 0.13
CA ASN A 88 9.46 -7.34 -0.71
C ASN A 88 10.00 -6.84 -2.04
N SER A 89 9.26 -5.95 -2.68
CA SER A 89 9.65 -5.37 -3.98
C SER A 89 8.79 -4.15 -4.27
N ASP A 90 9.27 -3.28 -5.17
CA ASP A 90 8.44 -2.24 -5.73
C ASP A 90 8.82 -2.05 -7.20
N TYR A 91 7.84 -1.67 -8.02
CA TYR A 91 8.03 -1.59 -9.46
C TYR A 91 6.94 -0.77 -10.12
N ASN A 92 7.23 -0.36 -11.35
CA ASN A 92 6.28 0.32 -12.21
C ASN A 92 5.20 -0.68 -12.65
N PHE A 93 3.95 -0.36 -12.36
CA PHE A 93 2.80 -1.22 -12.68
C PHE A 93 1.77 -0.48 -13.53
N THR A 94 2.24 0.48 -14.33
CA THR A 94 1.39 1.32 -15.17
C THR A 94 0.65 0.50 -16.22
N ASP A 95 -0.65 0.76 -16.35
CA ASP A 95 -1.44 0.23 -17.46
C ASP A 95 -1.14 1.09 -18.69
N THR A 96 -0.40 0.51 -19.64
CA THR A 96 0.06 1.22 -20.83
C THR A 96 -1.07 1.52 -21.82
N GLU A 97 -2.17 0.77 -21.77
CA GLU A 97 -3.32 0.99 -22.65
C GLU A 97 -4.14 2.21 -22.23
N THR A 98 -4.42 2.31 -20.93
CA THR A 98 -5.21 3.40 -20.37
C THR A 98 -4.36 4.58 -19.91
N LYS A 99 -3.03 4.41 -19.87
CA LYS A 99 -2.06 5.39 -19.35
C LYS A 99 -2.37 5.80 -17.91
N ARG A 100 -2.82 4.84 -17.12
CA ARG A 100 -3.00 5.06 -15.69
C ARG A 100 -1.67 4.77 -15.01
N TYR A 101 -0.94 5.83 -14.73
CA TYR A 101 0.38 5.73 -14.15
C TYR A 101 0.28 5.26 -12.70
N ARG A 102 0.94 4.16 -12.40
CA ARG A 102 0.97 3.63 -11.04
C ARG A 102 2.24 2.85 -10.77
N TYR A 103 2.68 2.94 -9.53
CA TYR A 103 3.71 2.06 -8.97
C TYR A 103 3.07 1.12 -7.97
N GLN A 104 3.68 -0.02 -7.76
CA GLN A 104 3.21 -1.00 -6.80
C GLN A 104 4.35 -1.39 -5.87
N ALA A 105 4.14 -1.21 -4.57
CA ALA A 105 5.05 -1.69 -3.54
C ALA A 105 4.41 -2.89 -2.85
N VAL A 106 5.16 -3.97 -2.72
CA VAL A 106 4.68 -5.20 -2.11
C VAL A 106 5.34 -5.36 -0.75
N TYR A 107 4.52 -5.47 0.29
CA TYR A 107 4.96 -5.61 1.67
C TYR A 107 4.50 -6.92 2.26
N VAL A 108 5.35 -7.52 3.10
CA VAL A 108 5.00 -8.67 3.91
C VAL A 108 4.90 -8.20 5.36
N ILE A 109 3.72 -8.36 5.94
CA ILE A 109 3.40 -7.88 7.29
C ILE A 109 3.14 -9.09 8.18
N THR A 110 3.82 -9.14 9.31
CA THR A 110 3.62 -10.17 10.35
C THR A 110 2.90 -9.52 11.53
N TYR A 111 1.83 -10.16 12.00
CA TYR A 111 0.99 -9.58 13.04
C TYR A 111 0.33 -10.62 13.94
#